data_07f0ecb95fe0e7a7a1be7b1fa2eda219
#
_entry.id   07f0ecb95fe0e7a7a1be7b1fa2eda219
#
_cell.length_a   1.000
_cell.length_b   1.000
_cell.length_c   1.000
_cell.angle_alpha   90.00
_cell.angle_beta   90.00
_cell.angle_gamma   90.00
#
_symmetry.space_group_name_H-M   'P 1'
#
loop_
_entity.id
_entity.type
_entity.pdbx_description
1 polymer ?
#
loop_
_entity_poly.entity_id
_entity_poly.type
_entity_poly.pdbx_seq_one_letter_code
_entity_poly.pdbx_strand_id
1 'polypeptide(L)'
;KIPITILSRCQRYDFKRISIETIAARLRELIDKEGWDVEDKAVRYIAKMADGSMRDSLSLLDQCAAFYMNETLTYDHVLEVLGAVDTEVFSRLLRQLLAMDVHQVIETVDELVMQGRELSQLAADFTWYLRNLLLVKSSDNMEDVLDVSSENLALLKEEAQMIDSDTLIRYIRIFSDLTNQLKYATQKRVLLEVTLIKLCRPAMDQNKDALLDRIRAIEKQLEEGAWEAPVRERIVYASDAKEAGEPKPKPELPQAL
;
A
#
# COMPACT_ATOMS: atom_id res chain seq x y z
N LYS A 1 7.69 27.22 12.14
CA LYS A 1 7.23 27.48 13.53
C LYS A 1 7.27 28.98 13.78
N ILE A 2 6.18 29.56 14.30
CA ILE A 2 6.11 30.99 14.63
C ILE A 2 6.88 31.23 15.94
N PRO A 3 7.78 32.24 16.02
CA PRO A 3 8.51 32.55 17.24
C PRO A 3 7.56 32.92 18.41
N ILE A 4 7.93 32.51 19.62
CA ILE A 4 7.10 32.70 20.82
C ILE A 4 6.83 34.17 21.12
N THR A 5 7.75 35.06 20.74
CA THR A 5 7.62 36.53 20.86
C THR A 5 6.50 37.11 20.02
N ILE A 6 6.15 36.45 18.90
CA ILE A 6 5.00 36.85 18.06
C ILE A 6 3.72 36.25 18.65
N LEU A 7 3.74 34.97 19.07
CA LEU A 7 2.59 34.30 19.66
C LEU A 7 2.08 35.01 20.93
N SER A 8 2.97 35.57 21.73
CA SER A 8 2.61 36.30 22.96
C SER A 8 1.88 37.66 22.69
N ARG A 9 1.92 38.15 21.46
CA ARG A 9 1.31 39.42 21.04
C ARG A 9 0.15 39.24 20.06
N CYS A 10 -0.22 38.02 19.73
CA CYS A 10 -1.30 37.68 18.81
C CYS A 10 -2.39 36.90 19.52
N GLN A 11 -3.63 37.13 19.12
CA GLN A 11 -4.72 36.26 19.50
C GLN A 11 -4.68 34.98 18.67
N ARG A 12 -4.75 33.83 19.33
CA ARG A 12 -4.69 32.52 18.66
C ARG A 12 -6.11 31.98 18.47
N TYR A 13 -6.40 31.54 17.24
CA TYR A 13 -7.62 30.82 16.89
C TYR A 13 -7.25 29.45 16.38
N ASP A 14 -7.82 28.41 16.98
CA ASP A 14 -7.61 27.03 16.56
C ASP A 14 -8.80 26.58 15.68
N PHE A 15 -8.55 26.35 14.40
CA PHE A 15 -9.53 25.84 13.45
C PHE A 15 -9.47 24.32 13.40
N LYS A 16 -10.63 23.66 13.45
CA LYS A 16 -10.78 22.23 13.31
C LYS A 16 -10.89 21.86 11.82
N ARG A 17 -10.55 20.60 11.49
CA ARG A 17 -10.83 20.04 10.18
C ARG A 17 -12.33 20.00 9.93
N ILE A 18 -12.72 20.29 8.69
CA ILE A 18 -14.12 20.29 8.25
C ILE A 18 -14.46 18.87 7.79
N SER A 19 -15.68 18.40 8.05
CA SER A 19 -16.11 17.07 7.58
C SER A 19 -16.28 17.04 6.07
N ILE A 20 -16.13 15.84 5.48
CA ILE A 20 -16.26 15.64 4.03
C ILE A 20 -17.64 16.07 3.55
N GLU A 21 -18.71 15.76 4.32
CA GLU A 21 -20.08 16.12 3.98
C GLU A 21 -20.27 17.63 3.92
N THR A 22 -19.69 18.37 4.88
CA THR A 22 -19.76 19.83 4.91
C THR A 22 -19.01 20.45 3.74
N ILE A 23 -17.83 19.91 3.40
CA ILE A 23 -17.07 20.37 2.23
C ILE A 23 -17.84 20.04 0.95
N ALA A 24 -18.34 18.83 0.78
CA ALA A 24 -19.08 18.40 -0.39
C ALA A 24 -20.34 19.24 -0.60
N ALA A 25 -21.11 19.51 0.46
CA ALA A 25 -22.27 20.38 0.40
C ALA A 25 -21.91 21.80 -0.09
N ARG A 26 -20.81 22.36 0.43
CA ARG A 26 -20.36 23.69 -0.01
C ARG A 26 -19.85 23.69 -1.45
N LEU A 27 -19.14 22.65 -1.88
CA LEU A 27 -18.73 22.52 -3.28
C LEU A 27 -19.95 22.44 -4.20
N ARG A 28 -20.98 21.68 -3.81
CA ARG A 28 -22.22 21.55 -4.60
C ARG A 28 -22.93 22.91 -4.77
N GLU A 29 -23.07 23.70 -3.70
CA GLU A 29 -23.64 25.06 -3.79
C GLU A 29 -22.89 25.95 -4.78
N LEU A 30 -21.57 25.81 -4.90
CA LEU A 30 -20.75 26.60 -5.81
C LEU A 30 -20.89 26.09 -7.25
N ILE A 31 -20.85 24.78 -7.44
CA ILE A 31 -21.06 24.10 -8.74
C ILE A 31 -22.40 24.53 -9.33
N ASP A 32 -23.47 24.51 -8.53
CA ASP A 32 -24.81 24.93 -8.95
C ASP A 32 -24.86 26.42 -9.35
N LYS A 33 -24.11 27.29 -8.65
CA LYS A 33 -24.03 28.73 -8.96
C LYS A 33 -23.24 29.02 -10.24
N GLU A 34 -22.17 28.28 -10.48
CA GLU A 34 -21.35 28.41 -11.69
C GLU A 34 -21.99 27.68 -12.90
N GLY A 35 -23.02 26.87 -12.65
CA GLY A 35 -23.71 26.10 -13.69
C GLY A 35 -22.89 24.95 -14.27
N TRP A 36 -21.95 24.41 -13.48
CA TRP A 36 -21.14 23.27 -13.88
C TRP A 36 -21.90 21.96 -13.69
N ASP A 37 -21.64 21.02 -14.58
CA ASP A 37 -22.16 19.66 -14.45
C ASP A 37 -21.07 18.75 -13.86
N VAL A 38 -21.28 18.30 -12.61
CA VAL A 38 -20.29 17.52 -11.85
C VAL A 38 -20.99 16.37 -11.14
N GLU A 39 -20.46 15.16 -11.30
CA GLU A 39 -20.95 13.99 -10.61
C GLU A 39 -20.80 14.08 -9.07
N ASP A 40 -21.76 13.53 -8.33
CA ASP A 40 -21.70 13.50 -6.85
C ASP A 40 -20.50 12.73 -6.32
N LYS A 41 -20.09 11.65 -7.00
CA LYS A 41 -18.88 10.89 -6.66
C LYS A 41 -17.62 11.75 -6.81
N ALA A 42 -17.54 12.57 -7.85
CA ALA A 42 -16.44 13.50 -8.10
C ALA A 42 -16.33 14.56 -6.98
N VAL A 43 -17.46 15.17 -6.61
CA VAL A 43 -17.51 16.18 -5.53
C VAL A 43 -17.05 15.59 -4.20
N ARG A 44 -17.53 14.39 -3.84
CA ARG A 44 -17.12 13.70 -2.61
C ARG A 44 -15.64 13.35 -2.61
N TYR A 45 -15.12 12.93 -3.74
CA TYR A 45 -13.70 12.60 -3.88
C TYR A 45 -12.81 13.84 -3.71
N ILE A 46 -13.15 14.96 -4.35
CA ILE A 46 -12.46 16.25 -4.15
C ILE A 46 -12.49 16.68 -2.67
N ALA A 47 -13.65 16.57 -2.01
CA ALA A 47 -13.81 16.87 -0.60
C ALA A 47 -12.93 16.01 0.30
N LYS A 48 -12.77 14.72 -0.04
CA LYS A 48 -11.90 13.77 0.64
C LYS A 48 -10.42 14.11 0.47
N MET A 49 -9.99 14.41 -0.76
CA MET A 49 -8.59 14.77 -1.07
C MET A 49 -8.15 16.07 -0.38
N ALA A 50 -9.09 16.96 -0.09
CA ALA A 50 -8.82 18.22 0.63
C ALA A 50 -8.50 18.06 2.11
N ASP A 51 -8.59 16.85 2.68
CA ASP A 51 -8.22 16.50 4.08
C ASP A 51 -8.75 17.52 5.13
N GLY A 52 -10.00 17.96 4.99
CA GLY A 52 -10.66 18.88 5.92
C GLY A 52 -10.35 20.37 5.69
N SER A 53 -9.69 20.72 4.59
CA SER A 53 -9.38 22.09 4.18
C SER A 53 -10.35 22.57 3.09
N MET A 54 -11.19 23.56 3.41
CA MET A 54 -12.09 24.17 2.41
C MET A 54 -11.32 24.88 1.29
N ARG A 55 -10.19 25.51 1.62
CA ARG A 55 -9.37 26.19 0.61
C ARG A 55 -8.81 25.22 -0.41
N ASP A 56 -8.28 24.09 0.06
CA ASP A 56 -7.68 23.09 -0.82
C ASP A 56 -8.76 22.42 -1.67
N SER A 57 -9.96 22.17 -1.11
CA SER A 57 -11.08 21.61 -1.87
C SER A 57 -11.53 22.50 -3.02
N LEU A 58 -11.57 23.82 -2.81
CA LEU A 58 -11.87 24.79 -3.85
C LEU A 58 -10.78 24.82 -4.92
N SER A 59 -9.52 24.80 -4.52
CA SER A 59 -8.40 24.78 -5.46
C SER A 59 -8.38 23.52 -6.31
N LEU A 60 -8.69 22.34 -5.72
CA LEU A 60 -8.78 21.08 -6.43
C LEU A 60 -9.97 21.06 -7.41
N LEU A 61 -11.14 21.58 -6.98
CA LEU A 61 -12.30 21.71 -7.87
C LEU A 61 -12.00 22.62 -9.07
N ASP A 62 -11.38 23.78 -8.81
CA ASP A 62 -11.00 24.74 -9.83
C ASP A 62 -9.99 24.15 -10.83
N GLN A 63 -9.03 23.40 -10.31
CA GLN A 63 -8.06 22.66 -11.13
C GLN A 63 -8.76 21.64 -12.05
N CYS A 64 -9.67 20.80 -11.52
CA CYS A 64 -10.42 19.83 -12.32
C CYS A 64 -11.32 20.51 -13.37
N ALA A 65 -12.03 21.56 -12.98
CA ALA A 65 -12.89 22.32 -13.88
C ALA A 65 -12.11 23.00 -15.02
N ALA A 66 -10.88 23.47 -14.75
CA ALA A 66 -10.03 24.09 -15.78
C ALA A 66 -9.58 23.10 -16.86
N PHE A 67 -9.40 21.81 -16.52
CA PHE A 67 -9.03 20.78 -17.49
C PHE A 67 -10.21 20.35 -18.38
N TYR A 68 -11.43 20.28 -17.82
CA TYR A 68 -12.63 19.78 -18.48
C TYR A 68 -13.69 20.87 -18.65
N MET A 69 -13.25 22.04 -19.13
CA MET A 69 -14.17 23.17 -19.43
C MET A 69 -15.25 22.73 -20.44
N ASN A 70 -16.52 22.92 -20.04
CA ASN A 70 -17.72 22.60 -20.83
C ASN A 70 -18.04 21.09 -21.01
N GLU A 71 -17.41 20.21 -20.26
CA GLU A 71 -17.77 18.80 -20.18
C GLU A 71 -18.29 18.47 -18.78
N THR A 72 -19.09 17.39 -18.66
CA THR A 72 -19.47 16.86 -17.36
C THR A 72 -18.21 16.37 -16.63
N LEU A 73 -17.93 16.93 -15.46
CA LEU A 73 -16.81 16.49 -14.63
C LEU A 73 -17.17 15.16 -13.95
N THR A 74 -16.73 14.07 -14.55
CA THR A 74 -16.94 12.72 -14.03
C THR A 74 -15.93 12.38 -12.93
N TYR A 75 -16.22 11.33 -12.19
CA TYR A 75 -15.27 10.78 -11.19
C TYR A 75 -13.92 10.39 -11.82
N ASP A 76 -13.94 9.79 -13.02
CA ASP A 76 -12.74 9.38 -13.74
C ASP A 76 -11.88 10.59 -14.17
N HIS A 77 -12.51 11.67 -14.64
CA HIS A 77 -11.83 12.93 -14.94
C HIS A 77 -11.09 13.49 -13.70
N VAL A 78 -11.75 13.45 -12.53
CA VAL A 78 -11.12 13.92 -11.28
C VAL A 78 -9.94 13.03 -10.87
N LEU A 79 -10.06 11.71 -11.03
CA LEU A 79 -8.95 10.79 -10.79
C LEU A 79 -7.74 11.10 -11.69
N GLU A 80 -7.99 11.36 -12.97
CA GLU A 80 -6.94 11.68 -13.94
C GLU A 80 -6.21 12.98 -13.56
N VAL A 81 -6.96 14.06 -13.30
CA VAL A 81 -6.38 15.39 -12.97
C VAL A 81 -5.64 15.38 -11.65
N LEU A 82 -6.21 14.75 -10.62
CA LEU A 82 -5.61 14.73 -9.28
C LEU A 82 -4.54 13.65 -9.13
N GLY A 83 -4.31 12.87 -10.19
CA GLY A 83 -3.27 11.84 -10.17
C GLY A 83 -3.57 10.67 -9.22
N ALA A 84 -4.81 10.49 -8.82
CA ALA A 84 -5.19 9.39 -7.95
C ALA A 84 -5.12 8.05 -8.69
N VAL A 85 -4.64 7.04 -7.99
CA VAL A 85 -4.60 5.68 -8.53
C VAL A 85 -5.94 5.03 -8.23
N ASP A 86 -6.54 4.44 -9.27
CA ASP A 86 -7.79 3.69 -9.13
C ASP A 86 -7.61 2.51 -8.15
N THR A 87 -8.65 2.22 -7.39
CA THR A 87 -8.70 1.08 -6.46
C THR A 87 -8.38 -0.25 -7.17
N GLU A 88 -8.75 -0.39 -8.45
CA GLU A 88 -8.43 -1.56 -9.26
C GLU A 88 -6.93 -1.80 -9.42
N VAL A 89 -6.15 -0.74 -9.56
CA VAL A 89 -4.68 -0.84 -9.66
C VAL A 89 -4.09 -1.34 -8.34
N PHE A 90 -4.62 -0.88 -7.22
CA PHE A 90 -4.20 -1.35 -5.89
C PHE A 90 -4.60 -2.80 -5.64
N SER A 91 -5.79 -3.20 -6.07
CA SER A 91 -6.26 -4.57 -6.07
C SER A 91 -5.32 -5.47 -6.86
N ARG A 92 -4.99 -5.08 -8.10
CA ARG A 92 -4.03 -5.79 -8.95
C ARG A 92 -2.66 -5.91 -8.28
N LEU A 93 -2.12 -4.82 -7.76
CA LEU A 93 -0.82 -4.79 -7.08
C LEU A 93 -0.81 -5.70 -5.84
N LEU A 94 -1.88 -5.69 -5.04
CA LEU A 94 -2.01 -6.58 -3.88
C LEU A 94 -2.00 -8.06 -4.30
N ARG A 95 -2.79 -8.42 -5.30
CA ARG A 95 -2.86 -9.81 -5.82
C ARG A 95 -1.50 -10.28 -6.36
N GLN A 96 -0.78 -9.42 -7.06
CA GLN A 96 0.58 -9.70 -7.56
C GLN A 96 1.60 -9.87 -6.41
N LEU A 97 1.50 -9.05 -5.35
CA LEU A 97 2.34 -9.19 -4.15
C LEU A 97 2.05 -10.51 -3.41
N LEU A 98 0.78 -10.89 -3.28
CA LEU A 98 0.39 -12.16 -2.66
C LEU A 98 0.81 -13.38 -3.50
N ALA A 99 0.78 -13.25 -4.83
CA ALA A 99 1.31 -14.26 -5.76
C ALA A 99 2.84 -14.32 -5.79
N MET A 100 3.54 -13.39 -5.10
CA MET A 100 4.99 -13.27 -5.09
C MET A 100 5.61 -13.08 -6.50
N ASP A 101 4.83 -12.53 -7.45
CA ASP A 101 5.26 -12.30 -8.83
C ASP A 101 5.98 -10.95 -8.96
N VAL A 102 7.30 -10.99 -8.81
CA VAL A 102 8.16 -9.79 -8.91
C VAL A 102 8.03 -9.11 -10.27
N HIS A 103 7.90 -9.90 -11.36
CA HIS A 103 7.86 -9.34 -12.71
C HIS A 103 6.62 -8.46 -12.90
N GLN A 104 5.43 -8.99 -12.59
CA GLN A 104 4.17 -8.27 -12.73
C GLN A 104 4.08 -7.05 -11.81
N VAL A 105 4.61 -7.16 -10.58
CA VAL A 105 4.68 -6.02 -9.65
C VAL A 105 5.50 -4.86 -10.23
N ILE A 106 6.69 -5.15 -10.78
CA ILE A 106 7.54 -4.11 -11.37
C ILE A 106 6.91 -3.54 -12.64
N GLU A 107 6.31 -4.36 -13.49
CA GLU A 107 5.59 -3.92 -14.69
C GLU A 107 4.45 -2.95 -14.34
N THR A 108 3.65 -3.27 -13.32
CA THR A 108 2.59 -2.38 -12.82
C THR A 108 3.16 -1.04 -12.33
N VAL A 109 4.30 -1.05 -11.62
CA VAL A 109 4.97 0.19 -11.21
C VAL A 109 5.44 1.00 -12.41
N ASP A 110 5.98 0.33 -13.44
CA ASP A 110 6.42 0.99 -14.68
C ASP A 110 5.26 1.67 -15.41
N GLU A 111 4.11 1.00 -15.51
CA GLU A 111 2.89 1.58 -16.07
C GLU A 111 2.50 2.88 -15.35
N LEU A 112 2.52 2.86 -14.00
CA LEU A 112 2.17 4.02 -13.19
C LEU A 112 3.17 5.18 -13.32
N VAL A 113 4.46 4.86 -13.42
CA VAL A 113 5.52 5.85 -13.66
C VAL A 113 5.35 6.48 -15.05
N MET A 114 5.04 5.67 -16.08
CA MET A 114 4.81 6.17 -17.45
C MET A 114 3.56 7.06 -17.54
N GLN A 115 2.56 6.83 -16.69
CA GLN A 115 1.38 7.69 -16.53
C GLN A 115 1.68 8.99 -15.78
N GLY A 116 2.93 9.19 -15.31
CA GLY A 116 3.33 10.40 -14.59
C GLY A 116 2.89 10.45 -13.12
N ARG A 117 2.55 9.31 -12.52
CA ARG A 117 2.13 9.24 -11.11
C ARG A 117 3.27 9.54 -10.14
N GLU A 118 2.99 10.31 -9.10
CA GLU A 118 3.98 10.64 -8.05
C GLU A 118 4.14 9.46 -7.10
N LEU A 119 5.36 8.89 -7.00
CA LEU A 119 5.62 7.64 -6.27
C LEU A 119 5.40 7.75 -4.76
N SER A 120 5.61 8.93 -4.17
CA SER A 120 5.35 9.11 -2.74
C SER A 120 3.85 9.13 -2.45
N GLN A 121 3.06 9.69 -3.37
CA GLN A 121 1.60 9.67 -3.28
C GLN A 121 1.08 8.25 -3.48
N LEU A 122 1.58 7.53 -4.48
CA LEU A 122 1.26 6.12 -4.73
C LEU A 122 1.47 5.26 -3.47
N ALA A 123 2.61 5.41 -2.80
CA ALA A 123 2.90 4.66 -1.58
C ALA A 123 1.96 5.04 -0.42
N ALA A 124 1.59 6.32 -0.30
CA ALA A 124 0.64 6.79 0.70
C ALA A 124 -0.78 6.25 0.44
N ASP A 125 -1.23 6.30 -0.81
CA ASP A 125 -2.56 5.83 -1.21
C ASP A 125 -2.68 4.30 -1.07
N PHE A 126 -1.62 3.56 -1.42
CA PHE A 126 -1.58 2.12 -1.19
C PHE A 126 -1.60 1.77 0.32
N THR A 127 -0.92 2.56 1.16
CA THR A 127 -1.01 2.41 2.62
C THR A 127 -2.44 2.61 3.12
N TRP A 128 -3.13 3.62 2.57
CA TRP A 128 -4.54 3.89 2.88
C TRP A 128 -5.46 2.75 2.42
N TYR A 129 -5.23 2.19 1.24
CA TYR A 129 -5.94 1.03 0.73
C TYR A 129 -5.78 -0.20 1.65
N LEU A 130 -4.55 -0.53 2.05
CA LEU A 130 -4.26 -1.63 2.98
C LEU A 130 -4.92 -1.42 4.36
N ARG A 131 -4.94 -0.18 4.87
CA ARG A 131 -5.66 0.18 6.09
C ARG A 131 -7.17 -0.08 5.95
N ASN A 132 -7.76 0.26 4.82
CA ASN A 132 -9.19 0.01 4.58
C ASN A 132 -9.49 -1.50 4.57
N LEU A 133 -8.64 -2.32 3.95
CA LEU A 133 -8.74 -3.78 4.02
C LEU A 133 -8.68 -4.29 5.47
N LEU A 134 -7.77 -3.76 6.27
CA LEU A 134 -7.65 -4.14 7.69
C LEU A 134 -8.90 -3.76 8.49
N LEU A 135 -9.50 -2.60 8.24
CA LEU A 135 -10.73 -2.17 8.89
C LEU A 135 -11.91 -3.06 8.51
N VAL A 136 -12.07 -3.37 7.21
CA VAL A 136 -13.11 -4.30 6.71
C VAL A 136 -12.98 -5.68 7.37
N LYS A 137 -11.74 -6.15 7.55
CA LYS A 137 -11.46 -7.45 8.17
C LYS A 137 -11.72 -7.46 9.68
N SER A 138 -11.59 -6.31 10.33
CA SER A 138 -11.65 -6.20 11.80
C SER A 138 -13.08 -6.01 12.34
N SER A 139 -14.04 -5.57 11.52
CA SER A 139 -15.42 -5.31 11.95
C SER A 139 -16.41 -5.33 10.77
N ASP A 140 -17.55 -5.97 11.00
CA ASP A 140 -18.62 -6.12 10.00
C ASP A 140 -19.43 -4.83 9.74
N ASN A 141 -19.38 -3.84 10.63
CA ASN A 141 -20.18 -2.61 10.58
C ASN A 141 -19.35 -1.36 10.27
N MET A 142 -18.31 -1.45 9.43
CA MET A 142 -17.45 -0.31 9.10
C MET A 142 -17.89 0.46 7.84
N GLU A 143 -19.07 0.17 7.31
CA GLU A 143 -19.60 0.80 6.08
C GLU A 143 -19.70 2.31 6.21
N ASP A 144 -20.08 2.80 7.41
CA ASP A 144 -20.19 4.24 7.69
C ASP A 144 -18.84 4.94 7.91
N VAL A 145 -17.77 4.17 8.16
CA VAL A 145 -16.41 4.70 8.41
C VAL A 145 -15.56 4.69 7.15
N LEU A 146 -15.93 3.83 6.18
CA LEU A 146 -15.25 3.69 4.91
C LEU A 146 -16.00 4.52 3.85
N ASP A 147 -15.39 5.66 3.46
CA ASP A 147 -15.85 6.49 2.33
C ASP A 147 -15.60 5.77 0.99
N VAL A 148 -16.19 4.59 0.81
CA VAL A 148 -16.09 3.80 -0.43
C VAL A 148 -17.47 3.51 -0.99
N SER A 149 -17.58 3.40 -2.32
CA SER A 149 -18.83 3.00 -2.95
C SER A 149 -19.18 1.56 -2.56
N SER A 150 -20.46 1.19 -2.65
CA SER A 150 -20.92 -0.17 -2.35
C SER A 150 -20.24 -1.24 -3.21
N GLU A 151 -19.88 -0.92 -4.46
CA GLU A 151 -19.14 -1.81 -5.37
C GLU A 151 -17.70 -2.02 -4.88
N ASN A 152 -17.02 -0.93 -4.51
CA ASN A 152 -15.67 -1.00 -3.96
C ASN A 152 -15.63 -1.69 -2.59
N LEU A 153 -16.69 -1.57 -1.79
CA LEU A 153 -16.80 -2.27 -0.51
C LEU A 153 -16.89 -3.79 -0.71
N ALA A 154 -17.65 -4.26 -1.72
CA ALA A 154 -17.73 -5.67 -2.04
C ALA A 154 -16.36 -6.25 -2.46
N LEU A 155 -15.61 -5.53 -3.30
CA LEU A 155 -14.25 -5.89 -3.68
C LEU A 155 -13.31 -5.92 -2.48
N LEU A 156 -13.36 -4.90 -1.62
CA LEU A 156 -12.53 -4.85 -0.40
C LEU A 156 -12.85 -6.01 0.56
N LYS A 157 -14.13 -6.43 0.67
CA LYS A 157 -14.52 -7.58 1.49
C LYS A 157 -13.96 -8.90 0.93
N GLU A 158 -13.97 -9.08 -0.38
CA GLU A 158 -13.36 -10.24 -1.04
C GLU A 158 -11.85 -10.28 -0.81
N GLU A 159 -11.18 -9.16 -1.05
CA GLU A 159 -9.72 -9.06 -0.93
C GLU A 159 -9.23 -9.16 0.51
N ALA A 160 -10.01 -8.64 1.48
CA ALA A 160 -9.71 -8.81 2.90
C ALA A 160 -9.69 -10.28 3.34
N GLN A 161 -10.40 -11.18 2.62
CA GLN A 161 -10.34 -12.61 2.90
C GLN A 161 -9.08 -13.28 2.35
N MET A 162 -8.45 -12.71 1.31
CA MET A 162 -7.26 -13.26 0.65
C MET A 162 -5.97 -13.09 1.47
N ILE A 163 -5.95 -12.17 2.41
CA ILE A 163 -4.76 -11.79 3.18
C ILE A 163 -5.05 -11.83 4.68
N ASP A 164 -4.12 -12.35 5.48
CA ASP A 164 -4.27 -12.34 6.94
C ASP A 164 -3.99 -10.96 7.56
N SER A 165 -4.50 -10.73 8.79
CA SER A 165 -4.40 -9.44 9.47
C SER A 165 -2.96 -9.08 9.82
N ASP A 166 -2.12 -10.07 10.16
CA ASP A 166 -0.74 -9.84 10.53
C ASP A 166 0.08 -9.39 9.31
N THR A 167 -0.15 -10.01 8.15
CA THR A 167 0.47 -9.60 6.88
C THR A 167 0.02 -8.20 6.47
N LEU A 168 -1.27 -7.85 6.64
CA LEU A 168 -1.77 -6.49 6.40
C LEU A 168 -1.06 -5.46 7.29
N ILE A 169 -0.98 -5.71 8.59
CA ILE A 169 -0.31 -4.82 9.55
C ILE A 169 1.17 -4.63 9.17
N ARG A 170 1.83 -5.71 8.78
CA ARG A 170 3.22 -5.66 8.30
C ARG A 170 3.35 -4.81 7.04
N TYR A 171 2.51 -5.02 6.03
CA TYR A 171 2.53 -4.23 4.79
C TYR A 171 2.28 -2.76 5.07
N ILE A 172 1.29 -2.41 5.90
CA ILE A 172 1.01 -1.05 6.33
C ILE A 172 2.26 -0.40 6.97
N ARG A 173 2.96 -1.12 7.84
CA ARG A 173 4.18 -0.62 8.48
C ARG A 173 5.28 -0.36 7.46
N ILE A 174 5.56 -1.33 6.57
CA ILE A 174 6.59 -1.21 5.53
C ILE A 174 6.30 -0.04 4.60
N PHE A 175 5.05 0.10 4.13
CA PHE A 175 4.67 1.20 3.24
C PHE A 175 4.61 2.56 3.95
N SER A 176 4.27 2.61 5.24
CA SER A 176 4.36 3.83 6.05
C SER A 176 5.81 4.32 6.18
N ASP A 177 6.74 3.40 6.45
CA ASP A 177 8.16 3.70 6.51
C ASP A 177 8.70 4.11 5.14
N LEU A 178 8.30 3.41 4.07
CA LEU A 178 8.63 3.75 2.69
C LEU A 178 8.15 5.16 2.33
N THR A 179 6.91 5.52 2.64
CA THR A 179 6.36 6.85 2.38
C THR A 179 7.19 7.95 3.05
N ASN A 180 7.65 7.71 4.28
CA ASN A 180 8.53 8.66 4.97
C ASN A 180 9.91 8.75 4.32
N GLN A 181 10.49 7.65 3.85
CA GLN A 181 11.78 7.62 3.17
C GLN A 181 11.71 8.28 1.79
N LEU A 182 10.62 8.07 1.04
CA LEU A 182 10.41 8.66 -0.30
C LEU A 182 10.40 10.19 -0.29
N LYS A 183 10.00 10.83 0.82
CA LYS A 183 10.02 12.30 0.95
C LYS A 183 11.41 12.91 0.78
N TYR A 184 12.45 12.16 1.15
CA TYR A 184 13.84 12.63 1.17
C TYR A 184 14.74 11.87 0.19
N ALA A 185 14.22 10.83 -0.47
CA ALA A 185 14.99 9.98 -1.36
C ALA A 185 15.29 10.69 -2.70
N THR A 186 16.53 10.62 -3.14
CA THR A 186 16.95 11.09 -4.47
C THR A 186 16.48 10.14 -5.57
N GLN A 187 16.46 8.83 -5.29
CA GLN A 187 16.06 7.78 -6.23
C GLN A 187 14.78 7.07 -5.74
N LYS A 188 13.66 7.78 -5.81
CA LYS A 188 12.36 7.30 -5.32
C LYS A 188 11.93 5.98 -5.94
N ARG A 189 12.13 5.84 -7.26
CA ARG A 189 11.77 4.63 -8.01
C ARG A 189 12.52 3.40 -7.49
N VAL A 190 13.84 3.48 -7.37
CA VAL A 190 14.67 2.36 -6.89
C VAL A 190 14.26 1.93 -5.48
N LEU A 191 13.97 2.90 -4.60
CA LEU A 191 13.54 2.62 -3.23
C LEU A 191 12.20 1.87 -3.19
N LEU A 192 11.23 2.28 -4.02
CA LEU A 192 9.94 1.61 -4.16
C LEU A 192 10.12 0.18 -4.71
N GLU A 193 10.83 0.02 -5.83
CA GLU A 193 11.09 -1.28 -6.47
C GLU A 193 11.77 -2.28 -5.51
N VAL A 194 12.82 -1.83 -4.80
CA VAL A 194 13.53 -2.69 -3.81
C VAL A 194 12.59 -3.11 -2.68
N THR A 195 11.71 -2.21 -2.22
CA THR A 195 10.75 -2.55 -1.17
C THR A 195 9.74 -3.59 -1.65
N LEU A 196 9.21 -3.43 -2.87
CA LEU A 196 8.27 -4.38 -3.47
C LEU A 196 8.92 -5.75 -3.71
N ILE A 197 10.18 -5.78 -4.20
CA ILE A 197 10.94 -7.04 -4.37
C ILE A 197 11.12 -7.76 -3.03
N LYS A 198 11.44 -7.03 -1.95
CA LYS A 198 11.55 -7.62 -0.61
C LYS A 198 10.23 -8.21 -0.12
N LEU A 199 9.10 -7.57 -0.42
CA LEU A 199 7.77 -8.10 -0.09
C LEU A 199 7.47 -9.39 -0.85
N CYS A 200 7.81 -9.46 -2.13
CA CYS A 200 7.66 -10.68 -2.94
C CYS A 200 8.67 -11.78 -2.57
N ARG A 201 9.81 -11.42 -1.95
CA ARG A 201 10.86 -12.38 -1.58
C ARG A 201 11.28 -12.22 -0.13
N PRO A 202 10.45 -12.66 0.84
CA PRO A 202 10.75 -12.52 2.28
C PRO A 202 12.06 -13.20 2.69
N ALA A 203 12.54 -14.18 1.90
CA ALA A 203 13.82 -14.85 2.15
C ALA A 203 15.04 -13.91 2.02
N MET A 204 14.91 -12.80 1.28
CA MET A 204 15.97 -11.80 1.10
C MET A 204 16.00 -10.75 2.22
N ASP A 205 14.96 -10.66 3.04
CA ASP A 205 14.89 -9.72 4.14
C ASP A 205 15.38 -10.38 5.44
N GLN A 206 16.38 -9.76 6.08
CA GLN A 206 16.98 -10.22 7.34
C GLN A 206 16.28 -9.61 8.58
N ASN A 207 15.21 -8.84 8.38
CA ASN A 207 14.45 -8.25 9.47
C ASN A 207 13.71 -9.33 10.28
N LYS A 208 13.52 -9.05 11.59
CA LYS A 208 12.82 -9.97 12.51
C LYS A 208 11.41 -10.35 12.01
N ASP A 209 10.70 -9.39 11.40
CA ASP A 209 9.35 -9.61 10.89
C ASP A 209 9.34 -10.60 9.71
N ALA A 210 10.33 -10.53 8.81
CA ALA A 210 10.48 -11.48 7.72
C ALA A 210 10.85 -12.91 8.21
N LEU A 211 11.59 -13.01 9.32
CA LEU A 211 11.87 -14.30 9.96
C LEU A 211 10.61 -14.91 10.58
N LEU A 212 9.77 -14.11 11.22
CA LEU A 212 8.50 -14.56 11.79
C LEU A 212 7.56 -15.09 10.70
N ASP A 213 7.47 -14.42 9.53
CA ASP A 213 6.65 -14.90 8.43
C ASP A 213 7.15 -16.21 7.84
N ARG A 214 8.47 -16.38 7.76
CA ARG A 214 9.05 -17.65 7.34
C ARG A 214 8.72 -18.78 8.32
N ILE A 215 8.74 -18.50 9.61
CA ILE A 215 8.33 -19.45 10.65
C ILE A 215 6.86 -19.81 10.48
N ARG A 216 5.97 -18.83 10.34
CA ARG A 216 4.54 -19.06 10.12
C ARG A 216 4.24 -19.82 8.83
N ALA A 217 4.93 -19.51 7.74
CA ALA A 217 4.79 -20.25 6.48
C ALA A 217 5.19 -21.73 6.65
N ILE A 218 6.25 -21.99 7.40
CA ILE A 218 6.68 -23.37 7.72
C ILE A 218 5.69 -24.05 8.66
N GLU A 219 5.19 -23.36 9.67
CA GLU A 219 4.15 -23.88 10.58
C GLU A 219 2.89 -24.26 9.83
N LYS A 220 2.43 -23.42 8.92
CA LYS A 220 1.26 -23.69 8.07
C LYS A 220 1.49 -24.90 7.14
N GLN A 221 2.67 -25.01 6.53
CA GLN A 221 3.02 -26.18 5.70
C GLN A 221 3.10 -27.48 6.52
N LEU A 222 3.52 -27.40 7.77
CA LEU A 222 3.52 -28.54 8.70
C LEU A 222 2.11 -28.96 9.10
N GLU A 223 1.21 -28.00 9.36
CA GLU A 223 -0.19 -28.25 9.68
C GLU A 223 -0.95 -28.85 8.48
N GLU A 224 -0.66 -28.39 7.25
CA GLU A 224 -1.25 -28.89 6.01
C GLU A 224 -0.66 -30.23 5.56
N GLY A 225 0.36 -30.76 6.26
CA GLY A 225 1.00 -32.05 5.95
C GLY A 225 1.83 -32.05 4.67
N ALA A 226 2.12 -30.88 4.10
CA ALA A 226 2.83 -30.69 2.83
C ALA A 226 4.33 -30.40 3.00
N TRP A 227 4.95 -30.86 4.10
CA TRP A 227 6.36 -30.56 4.35
C TRP A 227 7.29 -31.48 3.57
N GLU A 228 7.82 -31.00 2.45
CA GLU A 228 9.01 -31.53 1.83
C GLU A 228 10.24 -30.81 2.41
N ALA A 229 11.14 -31.56 3.05
CA ALA A 229 12.36 -30.99 3.59
C ALA A 229 13.16 -30.28 2.48
N PRO A 230 13.52 -29.01 2.62
CA PRO A 230 14.31 -28.34 1.60
C PRO A 230 15.65 -29.08 1.43
N VAL A 231 15.92 -29.55 0.22
CA VAL A 231 17.21 -30.11 -0.15
C VAL A 231 18.24 -28.96 0.02
N ARG A 232 19.00 -29.01 1.10
CA ARG A 232 20.14 -28.11 1.27
C ARG A 232 21.17 -28.45 0.21
N GLU A 233 21.23 -27.69 -0.85
CA GLU A 233 22.44 -27.65 -1.69
C GLU A 233 23.59 -27.18 -0.79
N ARG A 234 24.45 -28.13 -0.47
CA ARG A 234 25.68 -27.86 0.27
C ARG A 234 26.61 -27.12 -0.69
N ILE A 235 26.72 -25.80 -0.54
CA ILE A 235 27.75 -25.04 -1.25
C ILE A 235 29.10 -25.53 -0.69
N VAL A 236 29.75 -26.42 -1.42
CA VAL A 236 31.11 -26.89 -1.11
C VAL A 236 32.04 -25.79 -1.61
N TYR A 237 32.57 -25.04 -0.70
CA TYR A 237 33.66 -24.11 -1.02
C TYR A 237 34.89 -24.90 -1.47
N ALA A 238 35.55 -24.47 -2.52
CA ALA A 238 36.71 -25.14 -3.14
C ALA A 238 37.92 -25.34 -2.19
N SER A 239 37.86 -24.78 -0.97
CA SER A 239 38.81 -25.01 0.13
C SER A 239 38.70 -26.41 0.76
N ASP A 240 37.51 -27.06 0.71
CA ASP A 240 37.27 -28.32 1.44
C ASP A 240 37.62 -29.55 0.59
N ALA A 241 38.02 -29.34 -0.66
CA ALA A 241 38.37 -30.45 -1.60
C ALA A 241 39.76 -31.06 -1.37
N LYS A 242 40.58 -30.54 -0.43
CA LYS A 242 41.94 -31.01 -0.21
C LYS A 242 42.13 -31.98 0.97
N GLU A 243 41.08 -32.25 1.76
CA GLU A 243 41.18 -33.16 2.93
C GLU A 243 40.32 -34.43 2.84
N ALA A 244 39.81 -34.78 1.67
CA ALA A 244 39.17 -36.10 1.45
C ALA A 244 40.24 -37.16 1.24
N GLY A 245 40.96 -37.51 2.28
CA GLY A 245 41.76 -38.75 2.35
C GLY A 245 40.84 -39.95 2.50
N GLU A 246 41.33 -41.08 1.99
CA GLU A 246 40.74 -42.40 1.79
C GLU A 246 39.67 -42.86 2.81
N PRO A 247 38.66 -43.64 2.36
CA PRO A 247 37.60 -44.11 3.24
C PRO A 247 38.10 -45.17 4.22
N LYS A 248 38.01 -44.89 5.52
CA LYS A 248 38.28 -45.87 6.57
C LYS A 248 37.23 -46.99 6.53
N PRO A 249 37.61 -48.29 6.70
CA PRO A 249 36.69 -49.39 6.74
C PRO A 249 35.74 -49.31 7.94
N LYS A 250 34.48 -49.70 7.72
CA LYS A 250 33.44 -49.77 8.77
C LYS A 250 33.82 -50.77 9.85
N PRO A 251 33.61 -50.49 11.13
CA PRO A 251 33.75 -51.48 12.19
C PRO A 251 32.62 -52.51 12.10
N GLU A 252 32.97 -53.80 12.10
CA GLU A 252 32.04 -54.92 12.21
C GLU A 252 31.41 -54.95 13.62
N LEU A 253 30.09 -55.11 13.67
CA LEU A 253 29.33 -55.33 14.90
C LEU A 253 29.60 -56.75 15.44
N PRO A 254 29.86 -56.96 16.73
CA PRO A 254 29.99 -58.29 17.29
C PRO A 254 28.65 -59.01 17.32
N GLN A 255 28.61 -60.22 16.77
CA GLN A 255 27.48 -61.15 16.90
C GLN A 255 27.39 -61.60 18.37
N ALA A 256 26.18 -61.41 18.95
CA ALA A 256 25.87 -61.96 20.29
C ALA A 256 25.65 -63.47 20.19
N LEU A 257 26.27 -64.20 21.10
CA LEU A 257 25.97 -65.56 21.53
C LEU A 257 24.74 -65.56 22.45
#